data_4f94a0840fc56cd4bc5b0b9bc1a1b307
#
_entry.id   4f94a0840fc56cd4bc5b0b9bc1a1b307
#
_cell.length_a   1.000
_cell.length_b   1.000
_cell.length_c   1.000
_cell.angle_alpha   90.00
_cell.angle_beta   90.00
_cell.angle_gamma   90.00
#
_symmetry.space_group_name_H-M   'P 1'
#
loop_
_entity.id
_entity.type
_entity.pdbx_description
1 polymer ?
#
loop_
_entity_poly.entity_id
_entity_poly.type
_entity_poly.pdbx_seq_one_letter_code
_entity_poly.pdbx_strand_id
1 'polypeptide(L)'
;FDWFWEGPKTVPVQHLRDVAAELLDTDEPLRLEPFEAAPRIRPLLEQVEDPQLMSQLFVEPAYSVNRLEYFSDAPRKHSFEEGELQEDTTGELYDVLVSARHSVLIQSPYMVLSKRVRDLVARLRLQNPFIELIFSTNSLASTDADTVYANTHRHKKRYVDGLGFQMYEFKPFPVDAPDFFPRWAELIDEKKRGVKSKAIVSGDNSVIPMPAPRVGLHSKSFVVDGRVAMIGSHNFDPRSEGFNTENGLIVYDEVFARDLEALIRRDIEPQNSWIVAMKPKGKQKENALADVPKTSPQFKPWSYGSTSVYELAPGKEPRIPSSPDFYEHYYAVGAFPEVVRTRRQATVIFLSSFFFFLEPIL
;
A
#
# COMPACT_ATOMS: atom_id res chain seq x y z
N PHE A 1 16.47 11.21 -16.73
CA PHE A 1 17.53 11.34 -15.71
C PHE A 1 18.20 12.70 -15.85
N ASP A 2 18.72 13.07 -17.01
CA ASP A 2 19.51 14.30 -17.23
C ASP A 2 18.73 15.57 -16.84
N TRP A 3 17.46 15.62 -17.16
CA TRP A 3 16.57 16.72 -16.78
C TRP A 3 16.52 17.00 -15.28
N PHE A 4 16.55 15.94 -14.44
CA PHE A 4 16.65 16.07 -12.99
C PHE A 4 18.07 16.41 -12.56
N TRP A 5 19.07 15.73 -13.18
CA TRP A 5 20.48 15.89 -12.84
C TRP A 5 21.01 17.30 -13.14
N GLU A 6 20.62 17.86 -14.26
CA GLU A 6 21.00 19.20 -14.70
C GLU A 6 20.06 20.31 -14.16
N GLY A 7 19.07 19.94 -13.37
CA GLY A 7 18.10 20.86 -12.81
C GLY A 7 18.74 21.93 -11.93
N PRO A 8 18.25 23.18 -11.95
CA PRO A 8 18.87 24.29 -11.23
C PRO A 8 18.81 24.17 -9.69
N LYS A 9 18.09 23.16 -9.17
CA LYS A 9 18.05 22.84 -7.74
C LYS A 9 18.90 21.60 -7.40
N THR A 10 19.49 20.96 -8.39
CA THR A 10 20.42 19.85 -8.15
C THR A 10 21.76 20.43 -7.71
N VAL A 11 22.17 20.05 -6.52
CA VAL A 11 23.40 20.56 -5.90
C VAL A 11 24.36 19.38 -5.71
N PRO A 12 25.58 19.46 -6.24
CA PRO A 12 26.62 18.47 -5.95
C PRO A 12 26.81 18.33 -4.43
N VAL A 13 26.96 17.11 -3.94
CA VAL A 13 27.02 16.81 -2.50
C VAL A 13 28.09 17.62 -1.76
N GLN A 14 29.22 17.87 -2.41
CA GLN A 14 30.31 18.68 -1.87
C GLN A 14 29.98 20.18 -1.70
N HIS A 15 28.88 20.65 -2.28
CA HIS A 15 28.39 22.03 -2.11
C HIS A 15 27.35 22.17 -1.00
N LEU A 16 26.93 21.06 -0.39
CA LEU A 16 26.07 21.08 0.80
C LEU A 16 26.93 21.54 1.99
N ARG A 17 26.47 22.55 2.71
CA ARG A 17 27.26 23.19 3.77
C ARG A 17 27.65 22.28 4.92
N ASP A 18 26.72 21.41 5.33
CA ASP A 18 26.94 20.41 6.37
C ASP A 18 27.95 19.35 5.93
N VAL A 19 27.83 18.85 4.70
CA VAL A 19 28.80 17.89 4.13
C VAL A 19 30.16 18.54 3.90
N ALA A 20 30.20 19.79 3.37
CA ALA A 20 31.45 20.51 3.15
C ALA A 20 32.16 20.79 4.47
N ALA A 21 31.42 21.13 5.54
CA ALA A 21 32.02 21.34 6.87
C ALA A 21 32.66 20.05 7.40
N GLU A 22 31.99 18.91 7.27
CA GLU A 22 32.50 17.60 7.69
C GLU A 22 33.74 17.20 6.85
N LEU A 23 33.69 17.42 5.54
CA LEU A 23 34.81 17.12 4.65
C LEU A 23 36.03 18.01 4.87
N LEU A 24 35.83 19.26 5.35
CA LEU A 24 36.91 20.22 5.62
C LEU A 24 37.46 20.11 7.04
N ASP A 25 36.72 19.56 7.97
CA ASP A 25 37.12 19.40 9.38
C ASP A 25 37.95 18.12 9.63
N THR A 26 38.09 17.28 8.63
CA THR A 26 38.90 16.05 8.72
C THR A 26 40.26 16.28 8.08
N ASP A 27 41.32 16.51 8.88
CA ASP A 27 42.72 16.41 8.46
C ASP A 27 43.12 14.98 8.03
N GLU A 28 42.27 14.00 8.26
CA GLU A 28 42.45 12.65 7.75
C GLU A 28 41.73 12.50 6.40
N PRO A 29 42.41 11.97 5.36
CA PRO A 29 41.74 11.56 4.17
C PRO A 29 40.65 10.58 4.58
N LEU A 30 39.38 10.80 4.14
CA LEU A 30 38.29 9.88 4.27
C LEU A 30 38.80 8.49 3.85
N ARG A 31 39.34 7.76 4.78
CA ARG A 31 39.47 6.33 4.66
C ARG A 31 38.03 5.81 4.74
N LEU A 32 37.39 5.73 3.59
CA LEU A 32 36.37 4.71 3.44
C LEU A 32 37.10 3.43 3.83
N GLU A 33 36.98 3.03 5.11
CA GLU A 33 37.27 1.65 5.50
C GLU A 33 36.69 0.83 4.38
N PRO A 34 37.51 0.03 3.66
CA PRO A 34 36.96 -0.84 2.63
C PRO A 34 35.79 -1.48 3.34
N PHE A 35 34.61 -1.38 2.77
CA PHE A 35 33.41 -1.97 3.32
C PHE A 35 33.76 -3.44 3.48
N GLU A 36 34.48 -3.74 4.60
CA GLU A 36 34.82 -5.10 4.95
C GLU A 36 33.49 -5.75 5.10
N ALA A 37 33.11 -6.37 4.01
CA ALA A 37 31.82 -6.86 3.72
C ALA A 37 31.33 -7.52 4.98
N ALA A 38 30.44 -6.87 5.70
CA ALA A 38 29.71 -7.54 6.76
C ALA A 38 29.41 -8.96 6.24
N PRO A 39 29.47 -10.02 7.06
CA PRO A 39 29.33 -11.40 6.58
C PRO A 39 28.16 -11.63 5.62
N ARG A 40 27.24 -10.67 5.56
CA ARG A 40 26.09 -10.61 4.64
C ARG A 40 26.44 -10.11 3.21
N ILE A 41 27.46 -9.27 3.04
CA ILE A 41 27.73 -8.62 1.75
C ILE A 41 28.54 -9.52 0.85
N ARG A 42 29.53 -10.25 1.39
CA ARG A 42 30.35 -11.16 0.60
C ARG A 42 29.53 -12.20 -0.17
N PRO A 43 28.56 -12.93 0.47
CA PRO A 43 27.70 -13.85 -0.29
C PRO A 43 26.84 -13.15 -1.35
N LEU A 44 26.43 -11.89 -1.12
CA LEU A 44 25.67 -11.12 -2.12
C LEU A 44 26.55 -10.71 -3.30
N LEU A 45 27.80 -10.30 -3.06
CA LEU A 45 28.76 -10.00 -4.14
C LEU A 45 29.06 -11.23 -4.98
N GLU A 46 29.28 -12.38 -4.34
CA GLU A 46 29.49 -13.65 -5.04
C GLU A 46 28.27 -14.04 -5.90
N GLN A 47 27.05 -13.78 -5.40
CA GLN A 47 25.80 -14.00 -6.16
C GLN A 47 25.67 -13.05 -7.35
N VAL A 48 26.02 -11.78 -7.18
CA VAL A 48 25.96 -10.78 -8.28
C VAL A 48 26.98 -11.07 -9.37
N GLU A 49 28.12 -11.67 -9.03
CA GLU A 49 29.16 -12.07 -9.97
C GLU A 49 28.86 -13.40 -10.69
N ASP A 50 27.79 -14.11 -10.30
CA ASP A 50 27.34 -15.34 -10.95
C ASP A 50 26.39 -15.03 -12.13
N PRO A 51 26.86 -15.11 -13.41
CA PRO A 51 26.03 -14.79 -14.57
C PRO A 51 24.83 -15.74 -14.73
N GLN A 52 24.94 -16.98 -14.27
CA GLN A 52 23.89 -17.97 -14.38
C GLN A 52 22.76 -17.62 -13.39
N LEU A 53 23.13 -17.29 -12.15
CA LEU A 53 22.15 -16.84 -11.16
C LEU A 53 21.48 -15.52 -11.59
N MET A 54 22.24 -14.59 -12.15
CA MET A 54 21.69 -13.33 -12.69
C MET A 54 20.71 -13.59 -13.84
N SER A 55 21.03 -14.51 -14.73
CA SER A 55 20.10 -14.92 -15.80
C SER A 55 18.81 -15.49 -15.22
N GLN A 56 18.90 -16.41 -14.28
CA GLN A 56 17.73 -17.04 -13.65
C GLN A 56 16.85 -16.04 -12.90
N LEU A 57 17.45 -15.04 -12.26
CA LEU A 57 16.69 -14.08 -11.44
C LEU A 57 16.09 -12.93 -12.27
N PHE A 58 16.74 -12.50 -13.36
CA PHE A 58 16.35 -11.26 -14.04
C PHE A 58 16.03 -11.43 -15.52
N VAL A 59 16.60 -12.43 -16.19
CA VAL A 59 16.42 -12.61 -17.64
C VAL A 59 15.35 -13.65 -17.96
N GLU A 60 15.44 -14.82 -17.33
CA GLU A 60 14.47 -15.90 -17.57
C GLU A 60 13.03 -15.57 -17.17
N PRO A 61 12.78 -14.86 -16.03
CA PRO A 61 11.43 -14.45 -15.66
C PRO A 61 10.96 -13.18 -16.38
N ALA A 62 11.75 -12.58 -17.26
CA ALA A 62 11.39 -11.35 -17.94
C ALA A 62 10.21 -11.56 -18.91
N TYR A 63 9.26 -10.64 -18.88
CA TYR A 63 8.14 -10.66 -19.81
C TYR A 63 8.52 -10.06 -21.16
N SER A 64 8.13 -10.73 -22.24
CA SER A 64 8.10 -10.12 -23.57
C SER A 64 6.72 -9.51 -23.78
N VAL A 65 6.63 -8.20 -23.66
CA VAL A 65 5.35 -7.47 -23.69
C VAL A 65 5.07 -6.84 -25.05
N ASN A 66 3.78 -6.74 -25.42
CA ASN A 66 3.35 -6.19 -26.70
C ASN A 66 3.60 -4.68 -26.82
N ARG A 67 3.29 -3.94 -25.76
CA ARG A 67 3.44 -2.49 -25.69
C ARG A 67 3.74 -2.07 -24.25
N LEU A 68 4.72 -1.20 -24.12
CA LEU A 68 5.14 -0.61 -22.85
C LEU A 68 5.22 0.89 -23.01
N GLU A 69 4.64 1.63 -22.08
CA GLU A 69 4.76 3.07 -21.98
C GLU A 69 5.41 3.45 -20.65
N TYR A 70 6.45 4.24 -20.71
CA TYR A 70 7.06 4.85 -19.54
C TYR A 70 6.50 6.24 -19.34
N PHE A 71 6.04 6.54 -18.15
CA PHE A 71 5.64 7.88 -17.76
C PHE A 71 6.52 8.40 -16.63
N SER A 72 6.75 9.69 -16.61
CA SER A 72 7.39 10.37 -15.45
C SER A 72 6.96 11.81 -15.38
N ASP A 73 6.76 12.29 -14.15
CA ASP A 73 6.48 13.70 -13.92
C ASP A 73 7.68 14.59 -14.20
N ALA A 74 7.40 15.80 -14.61
CA ALA A 74 8.41 16.83 -14.77
C ALA A 74 9.05 17.24 -13.44
N PRO A 75 10.34 17.61 -13.42
CA PRO A 75 10.93 18.29 -12.27
C PRO A 75 10.11 19.53 -11.94
N ARG A 76 9.90 19.80 -10.65
CA ARG A 76 9.11 20.94 -10.17
C ARG A 76 7.61 20.88 -10.52
N LYS A 77 7.04 19.72 -10.69
CA LYS A 77 5.60 19.53 -10.90
C LYS A 77 4.74 20.47 -10.02
N HIS A 78 5.10 20.62 -8.76
CA HIS A 78 4.42 21.48 -7.78
C HIS A 78 4.54 22.99 -8.04
N SER A 79 5.37 23.42 -8.99
CA SER A 79 5.63 24.83 -9.31
C SER A 79 4.88 25.32 -10.56
N PHE A 80 4.13 24.42 -11.22
CA PHE A 80 3.33 24.74 -12.38
C PHE A 80 1.89 25.03 -11.98
N GLU A 81 1.25 25.98 -12.66
CA GLU A 81 -0.19 26.18 -12.53
C GLU A 81 -0.96 25.04 -13.21
N GLU A 82 -2.18 24.78 -12.76
CA GLU A 82 -3.03 23.73 -13.33
C GLU A 82 -3.27 24.01 -14.82
N GLY A 83 -2.78 23.12 -15.69
CA GLY A 83 -2.88 23.25 -17.16
C GLY A 83 -1.59 23.73 -17.87
N GLU A 84 -0.53 24.11 -17.15
CA GLU A 84 0.75 24.48 -17.77
C GLU A 84 1.66 23.29 -18.07
N LEU A 85 1.39 22.12 -17.45
CA LEU A 85 2.16 20.89 -17.69
C LEU A 85 1.81 20.31 -19.06
N GLN A 86 2.78 20.20 -19.94
CA GLN A 86 2.64 19.52 -21.24
C GLN A 86 2.46 17.99 -21.08
N GLU A 87 2.90 17.43 -19.97
CA GLU A 87 2.81 15.99 -19.65
C GLU A 87 2.09 15.84 -18.30
N ASP A 88 0.81 15.52 -18.34
CA ASP A 88 0.00 15.18 -17.16
C ASP A 88 0.02 13.66 -16.96
N THR A 89 1.08 13.15 -16.30
CA THR A 89 1.21 11.72 -15.99
C THR A 89 0.00 11.18 -15.23
N THR A 90 -0.60 11.98 -14.35
CA THR A 90 -1.84 11.65 -13.66
C THR A 90 -2.99 11.50 -14.66
N GLY A 91 -3.04 12.36 -15.71
CA GLY A 91 -4.01 12.26 -16.78
C GLY A 91 -3.90 10.96 -17.56
N GLU A 92 -2.70 10.57 -17.96
CA GLU A 92 -2.46 9.31 -18.68
C GLU A 92 -2.93 8.09 -17.86
N LEU A 93 -2.62 8.03 -16.56
CA LEU A 93 -3.09 6.97 -15.67
C LEU A 93 -4.62 6.93 -15.58
N TYR A 94 -5.25 8.09 -15.55
CA TYR A 94 -6.70 8.18 -15.46
C TYR A 94 -7.40 7.81 -16.75
N ASP A 95 -6.81 8.10 -17.91
CA ASP A 95 -7.34 7.67 -19.20
C ASP A 95 -7.36 6.13 -19.30
N VAL A 96 -6.33 5.47 -18.79
CA VAL A 96 -6.33 4.01 -18.68
C VAL A 96 -7.44 3.52 -17.75
N LEU A 97 -7.60 4.12 -16.56
CA LEU A 97 -8.66 3.73 -15.63
C LEU A 97 -10.05 3.96 -16.20
N VAL A 98 -10.29 5.06 -16.94
CA VAL A 98 -11.58 5.35 -17.61
C VAL A 98 -11.92 4.34 -18.70
N SER A 99 -10.91 3.70 -19.29
CA SER A 99 -11.12 2.69 -20.32
C SER A 99 -11.76 1.40 -19.82
N ALA A 100 -11.78 1.18 -18.48
CA ALA A 100 -12.29 -0.03 -17.84
C ALA A 100 -13.73 -0.36 -18.21
N ARG A 101 -13.99 -1.63 -18.50
CA ARG A 101 -15.31 -2.18 -18.83
C ARG A 101 -15.81 -3.20 -17.83
N HIS A 102 -14.92 -3.97 -17.24
CA HIS A 102 -15.27 -5.11 -16.38
C HIS A 102 -14.70 -4.96 -14.98
N SER A 103 -13.42 -4.61 -14.85
CA SER A 103 -12.75 -4.59 -13.54
C SER A 103 -11.65 -3.53 -13.47
N VAL A 104 -11.49 -2.98 -12.27
CA VAL A 104 -10.33 -2.18 -11.86
C VAL A 104 -9.85 -2.71 -10.51
N LEU A 105 -8.64 -3.23 -10.49
CA LEU A 105 -7.96 -3.64 -9.27
C LEU A 105 -6.84 -2.64 -9.00
N ILE A 106 -6.86 -2.00 -7.84
CA ILE A 106 -5.82 -1.06 -7.41
C ILE A 106 -5.15 -1.59 -6.15
N GLN A 107 -3.83 -1.55 -6.12
CA GLN A 107 -3.04 -1.83 -4.93
C GLN A 107 -2.18 -0.62 -4.60
N SER A 108 -2.38 -0.06 -3.40
CA SER A 108 -1.62 1.08 -2.92
C SER A 108 -1.51 1.05 -1.39
N PRO A 109 -0.39 1.50 -0.81
CA PRO A 109 -0.23 1.54 0.65
C PRO A 109 -1.29 2.41 1.33
N TYR A 110 -1.88 3.36 0.60
CA TYR A 110 -2.82 4.35 1.11
C TYR A 110 -4.04 4.47 0.22
N MET A 111 -5.24 4.42 0.80
CA MET A 111 -6.48 4.69 0.08
C MET A 111 -6.99 6.09 0.40
N VAL A 112 -6.37 7.11 -0.17
CA VAL A 112 -6.77 8.53 -0.04
C VAL A 112 -7.09 9.05 -1.43
N LEU A 113 -8.29 8.75 -1.92
CA LEU A 113 -8.68 9.11 -3.29
C LEU A 113 -8.91 10.61 -3.43
N SER A 114 -8.25 11.22 -4.41
CA SER A 114 -8.50 12.61 -4.79
C SER A 114 -9.93 12.85 -5.26
N LYS A 115 -10.32 14.11 -5.38
CA LYS A 115 -11.61 14.44 -5.96
C LYS A 115 -11.72 13.93 -7.41
N ARG A 116 -10.65 14.06 -8.21
CA ARG A 116 -10.58 13.61 -9.60
C ARG A 116 -10.81 12.09 -9.72
N VAL A 117 -10.14 11.28 -8.89
CA VAL A 117 -10.34 9.82 -8.85
C VAL A 117 -11.77 9.47 -8.42
N ARG A 118 -12.29 10.13 -7.39
CA ARG A 118 -13.66 9.87 -6.92
C ARG A 118 -14.70 10.16 -7.99
N ASP A 119 -14.56 11.26 -8.72
CA ASP A 119 -15.47 11.64 -9.81
C ASP A 119 -15.34 10.68 -11.01
N LEU A 120 -14.14 10.20 -11.29
CA LEU A 120 -13.87 9.18 -12.31
C LEU A 120 -14.58 7.87 -11.97
N VAL A 121 -14.36 7.36 -10.75
CA VAL A 121 -15.00 6.11 -10.29
C VAL A 121 -16.52 6.22 -10.29
N ALA A 122 -17.07 7.37 -9.88
CA ALA A 122 -18.51 7.61 -9.93
C ALA A 122 -19.04 7.53 -11.37
N ARG A 123 -18.33 8.07 -12.38
CA ARG A 123 -18.67 7.94 -13.79
C ARG A 123 -18.59 6.50 -14.29
N LEU A 124 -17.53 5.76 -13.94
CA LEU A 124 -17.43 4.34 -14.29
C LEU A 124 -18.63 3.55 -13.76
N ARG A 125 -19.04 3.80 -12.53
CA ARG A 125 -20.22 3.16 -11.92
C ARG A 125 -21.53 3.54 -12.62
N LEU A 126 -21.68 4.77 -13.06
CA LEU A 126 -22.85 5.20 -13.83
C LEU A 126 -22.91 4.52 -15.20
N GLN A 127 -21.75 4.32 -15.84
CA GLN A 127 -21.65 3.65 -17.14
C GLN A 127 -21.84 2.13 -17.02
N ASN A 128 -21.26 1.53 -15.99
CA ASN A 128 -21.38 0.10 -15.67
C ASN A 128 -21.61 -0.11 -14.18
N PRO A 129 -22.85 -0.26 -13.70
CA PRO A 129 -23.16 -0.53 -12.29
C PRO A 129 -22.55 -1.84 -11.75
N PHE A 130 -22.20 -2.76 -12.64
CA PHE A 130 -21.63 -4.09 -12.29
C PHE A 130 -20.10 -4.15 -12.40
N ILE A 131 -19.42 -3.04 -12.71
CA ILE A 131 -17.97 -3.02 -12.76
C ILE A 131 -17.39 -3.46 -11.41
N GLU A 132 -16.45 -4.38 -11.45
CA GLU A 132 -15.71 -4.81 -10.26
C GLU A 132 -14.66 -3.75 -9.90
N LEU A 133 -14.76 -3.19 -8.71
CA LEU A 133 -13.79 -2.22 -8.18
C LEU A 133 -13.17 -2.79 -6.92
N ILE A 134 -11.89 -3.15 -7.00
CA ILE A 134 -11.11 -3.68 -5.88
C ILE A 134 -10.03 -2.69 -5.48
N PHE A 135 -9.87 -2.48 -4.16
CA PHE A 135 -8.76 -1.73 -3.61
C PHE A 135 -8.10 -2.51 -2.47
N SER A 136 -6.83 -2.86 -2.68
CA SER A 136 -5.96 -3.46 -1.67
C SER A 136 -5.08 -2.38 -1.04
N THR A 137 -5.12 -2.25 0.29
CA THR A 137 -4.38 -1.23 1.03
C THR A 137 -3.94 -1.74 2.41
N ASN A 138 -3.14 -0.96 3.12
CA ASN A 138 -2.76 -1.31 4.49
C ASN A 138 -3.91 -1.15 5.48
N SER A 139 -3.95 -2.05 6.47
CA SER A 139 -4.67 -1.82 7.73
C SER A 139 -3.90 -0.83 8.62
N LEU A 140 -4.53 -0.35 9.69
CA LEU A 140 -3.79 0.43 10.71
C LEU A 140 -2.66 -0.41 11.34
N ALA A 141 -2.81 -1.71 11.37
CA ALA A 141 -1.81 -2.60 11.93
C ALA A 141 -0.60 -2.80 11.01
N SER A 142 -0.74 -2.68 9.69
CA SER A 142 0.33 -2.87 8.71
C SER A 142 0.91 -1.56 8.15
N THR A 143 0.19 -0.43 8.24
CA THR A 143 0.67 0.85 7.70
C THR A 143 1.86 1.43 8.46
N ASP A 144 2.70 2.15 7.76
CA ASP A 144 3.79 2.99 8.26
C ASP A 144 3.34 4.44 8.56
N ALA A 145 2.15 4.86 8.07
CA ALA A 145 1.65 6.23 8.14
C ALA A 145 0.27 6.32 8.80
N ASP A 146 0.23 6.43 10.13
CA ASP A 146 -1.01 6.51 10.92
C ASP A 146 -1.89 7.72 10.54
N THR A 147 -1.26 8.83 10.19
CA THR A 147 -1.97 10.06 9.77
C THR A 147 -2.69 9.86 8.45
N VAL A 148 -2.04 9.23 7.49
CA VAL A 148 -2.64 8.91 6.19
C VAL A 148 -3.76 7.89 6.34
N TYR A 149 -3.54 6.87 7.18
CA TYR A 149 -4.60 5.90 7.50
C TYR A 149 -5.81 6.56 8.17
N ALA A 150 -5.63 7.60 8.98
CA ALA A 150 -6.74 8.34 9.58
C ALA A 150 -7.66 8.95 8.52
N ASN A 151 -7.09 9.46 7.41
CA ASN A 151 -7.86 9.96 6.28
C ASN A 151 -8.57 8.81 5.55
N THR A 152 -7.90 7.70 5.27
CA THR A 152 -8.53 6.48 4.75
C THR A 152 -9.72 6.05 5.61
N HIS A 153 -9.52 5.96 6.93
CA HIS A 153 -10.57 5.54 7.88
C HIS A 153 -11.80 6.45 7.84
N ARG A 154 -11.61 7.76 7.78
CA ARG A 154 -12.68 8.75 7.66
C ARG A 154 -13.56 8.52 6.45
N HIS A 155 -12.97 8.13 5.33
CA HIS A 155 -13.64 8.01 4.05
C HIS A 155 -14.13 6.59 3.71
N LYS A 156 -13.84 5.57 4.55
CA LYS A 156 -14.23 4.17 4.30
C LYS A 156 -15.68 3.99 3.86
N LYS A 157 -16.62 4.67 4.56
CA LYS A 157 -18.04 4.60 4.18
C LYS A 157 -18.26 5.06 2.74
N ARG A 158 -17.66 6.19 2.37
CA ARG A 158 -17.79 6.75 1.02
C ARG A 158 -17.20 5.81 -0.02
N TYR A 159 -16.08 5.19 0.29
CA TYR A 159 -15.42 4.27 -0.64
C TYR A 159 -16.21 2.98 -0.84
N VAL A 160 -16.68 2.37 0.24
CA VAL A 160 -17.39 1.08 0.19
C VAL A 160 -18.85 1.26 -0.25
N ASP A 161 -19.60 2.16 0.40
CA ASP A 161 -21.04 2.35 0.18
C ASP A 161 -21.33 3.31 -0.98
N GLY A 162 -20.59 4.42 -1.06
CA GLY A 162 -20.81 5.47 -2.07
C GLY A 162 -20.20 5.14 -3.44
N LEU A 163 -18.96 4.65 -3.48
CA LEU A 163 -18.25 4.34 -4.72
C LEU A 163 -18.29 2.85 -5.07
N GLY A 164 -18.67 2.00 -4.13
CA GLY A 164 -18.83 0.56 -4.34
C GLY A 164 -17.52 -0.21 -4.47
N PHE A 165 -16.44 0.27 -3.87
CA PHE A 165 -15.22 -0.50 -3.79
C PHE A 165 -15.37 -1.72 -2.86
N GLN A 166 -14.84 -2.85 -3.30
CA GLN A 166 -14.45 -3.93 -2.43
C GLN A 166 -13.08 -3.54 -1.85
N MET A 167 -13.07 -3.12 -0.59
CA MET A 167 -11.88 -2.63 0.08
C MET A 167 -11.29 -3.70 0.98
N TYR A 168 -10.01 -4.00 0.77
CA TYR A 168 -9.26 -4.99 1.54
C TYR A 168 -8.13 -4.32 2.28
N GLU A 169 -7.99 -4.67 3.57
CA GLU A 169 -6.93 -4.17 4.45
C GLU A 169 -5.93 -5.29 4.75
N PHE A 170 -4.70 -5.12 4.27
CA PHE A 170 -3.63 -6.08 4.42
C PHE A 170 -3.30 -6.34 5.89
N LYS A 171 -3.15 -7.61 6.27
CA LYS A 171 -2.82 -8.03 7.63
C LYS A 171 -1.34 -7.78 7.94
N PRO A 172 -0.99 -7.42 9.20
CA PRO A 172 0.41 -7.26 9.59
C PRO A 172 1.18 -8.59 9.61
N PHE A 173 0.47 -9.72 9.64
CA PHE A 173 1.01 -11.08 9.66
C PHE A 173 0.24 -11.94 8.65
N PRO A 174 0.44 -11.71 7.35
CA PRO A 174 -0.19 -12.54 6.33
C PRO A 174 0.33 -13.97 6.41
N VAL A 175 -0.54 -14.95 6.17
CA VAL A 175 -0.15 -16.38 6.22
C VAL A 175 0.89 -16.69 5.15
N ASP A 176 0.77 -16.05 3.98
CA ASP A 176 1.67 -16.26 2.85
C ASP A 176 2.95 -15.41 2.92
N ALA A 177 3.24 -14.82 4.10
CA ALA A 177 4.49 -14.05 4.28
C ALA A 177 5.78 -14.81 3.89
N PRO A 178 5.90 -16.13 4.10
CA PRO A 178 7.06 -16.88 3.61
C PRO A 178 7.24 -16.83 2.10
N ASP A 179 6.15 -16.77 1.35
CA ASP A 179 6.18 -16.72 -0.12
C ASP A 179 6.51 -15.31 -0.64
N PHE A 180 6.14 -14.28 0.14
CA PHE A 180 6.45 -12.88 -0.20
C PHE A 180 7.90 -12.50 0.11
N PHE A 181 8.49 -13.14 1.12
CA PHE A 181 9.80 -12.79 1.65
C PHE A 181 10.72 -14.00 1.69
N PRO A 182 11.67 -14.16 0.75
CA PRO A 182 12.59 -15.29 0.72
C PRO A 182 13.38 -15.48 2.01
N ARG A 183 13.62 -14.38 2.76
CA ARG A 183 14.33 -14.39 4.04
C ARG A 183 13.43 -14.45 5.27
N TRP A 184 12.17 -14.87 5.13
CA TRP A 184 11.19 -14.85 6.22
C TRP A 184 11.64 -15.63 7.46
N ALA A 185 12.20 -16.81 7.26
CA ALA A 185 12.72 -17.65 8.36
C ALA A 185 13.82 -16.94 9.15
N GLU A 186 14.76 -16.26 8.46
CA GLU A 186 15.83 -15.51 9.09
C GLU A 186 15.28 -14.32 9.89
N LEU A 187 14.30 -13.59 9.34
CA LEU A 187 13.65 -12.46 10.02
C LEU A 187 12.96 -12.89 11.31
N ILE A 188 12.31 -14.06 11.31
CA ILE A 188 11.70 -14.64 12.52
C ILE A 188 12.79 -14.98 13.55
N ASP A 189 13.89 -15.59 13.14
CA ASP A 189 14.97 -15.96 14.05
C ASP A 189 15.72 -14.74 14.60
N GLU A 190 15.93 -13.71 13.80
CA GLU A 190 16.49 -12.43 14.26
C GLU A 190 15.59 -11.80 15.34
N LYS A 191 14.29 -11.86 15.16
CA LYS A 191 13.33 -11.38 16.14
C LYS A 191 13.35 -12.17 17.43
N LYS A 192 13.38 -13.50 17.36
CA LYS A 192 13.48 -14.39 18.53
C LYS A 192 14.76 -14.13 19.34
N ARG A 193 15.87 -13.80 18.67
CA ARG A 193 17.15 -13.46 19.31
C ARG A 193 17.18 -12.07 19.94
N GLY A 194 16.08 -11.31 19.91
CA GLY A 194 15.99 -9.98 20.49
C GLY A 194 16.86 -8.95 19.78
N VAL A 195 17.32 -9.24 18.56
CA VAL A 195 17.95 -8.25 17.71
C VAL A 195 16.92 -7.14 17.54
N LYS A 196 17.17 -5.99 18.16
CA LYS A 196 16.37 -4.79 17.97
C LYS A 196 16.58 -4.37 16.52
N SER A 197 15.87 -5.03 15.61
CA SER A 197 15.67 -4.50 14.29
C SER A 197 15.13 -3.08 14.53
N LYS A 198 15.90 -2.09 14.12
CA LYS A 198 15.40 -0.75 13.88
C LYS A 198 14.49 -0.85 12.63
N ALA A 199 13.57 -1.79 12.63
CA ALA A 199 12.45 -1.72 11.75
C ALA A 199 11.78 -0.39 12.07
N ILE A 200 11.75 0.46 11.10
CA ILE A 200 11.20 1.80 11.06
C ILE A 200 9.69 1.72 11.35
N VAL A 201 9.37 1.34 12.55
CA VAL A 201 8.03 1.54 13.13
C VAL A 201 8.28 2.32 14.40
N SER A 202 8.16 3.62 14.25
CA SER A 202 8.25 4.60 15.31
C SER A 202 7.64 4.06 16.60
N GLY A 203 8.52 3.81 17.57
CA GLY A 203 8.16 3.82 18.98
C GLY A 203 7.24 2.71 19.50
N ASP A 204 7.25 1.48 18.97
CA ASP A 204 6.47 0.40 19.55
C ASP A 204 7.19 -0.31 20.72
N ASN A 205 6.90 0.15 21.97
CA ASN A 205 7.21 -0.56 23.21
C ASN A 205 6.05 -1.48 23.63
N SER A 206 5.32 -2.10 22.70
CA SER A 206 4.25 -3.04 23.08
C SER A 206 4.84 -4.26 23.77
N VAL A 207 4.32 -4.56 24.94
CA VAL A 207 4.73 -5.67 25.81
C VAL A 207 4.22 -7.02 25.28
N ILE A 208 3.41 -7.01 24.21
CA ILE A 208 2.88 -8.25 23.62
C ILE A 208 3.92 -8.82 22.65
N PRO A 209 4.38 -10.06 22.89
CA PRO A 209 5.28 -10.72 21.95
C PRO A 209 4.55 -10.89 20.62
N MET A 210 5.01 -10.17 19.60
CA MET A 210 4.48 -10.33 18.25
C MET A 210 5.04 -11.61 17.64
N PRO A 211 4.24 -12.45 17.00
CA PRO A 211 4.67 -13.77 16.53
C PRO A 211 5.73 -13.69 15.42
N ALA A 212 5.72 -12.61 14.66
CA ALA A 212 6.61 -12.39 13.52
C ALA A 212 6.90 -10.89 13.32
N PRO A 213 7.83 -10.51 12.44
CA PRO A 213 7.95 -9.14 11.95
C PRO A 213 6.65 -8.69 11.31
N ARG A 214 6.27 -7.43 11.55
CA ARG A 214 5.09 -6.86 10.88
C ARG A 214 5.43 -6.55 9.43
N VAL A 215 4.51 -6.88 8.55
CA VAL A 215 4.60 -6.63 7.12
C VAL A 215 3.64 -5.51 6.74
N GLY A 216 4.07 -4.66 5.84
CA GLY A 216 3.25 -3.62 5.22
C GLY A 216 3.30 -3.71 3.70
N LEU A 217 2.19 -3.44 3.06
CA LEU A 217 2.09 -3.29 1.63
C LEU A 217 2.69 -1.94 1.21
N HIS A 218 3.57 -1.93 0.18
CA HIS A 218 4.09 -0.69 -0.38
C HIS A 218 4.05 -0.65 -1.92
N SER A 219 3.35 -1.60 -2.54
CA SER A 219 3.09 -1.62 -3.99
C SER A 219 2.24 -0.43 -4.42
N LYS A 220 2.45 0.05 -5.64
CA LYS A 220 1.61 1.02 -6.32
C LYS A 220 1.38 0.50 -7.72
N SER A 221 0.24 -0.11 -7.91
CA SER A 221 -0.12 -0.78 -9.15
C SER A 221 -1.62 -0.78 -9.37
N PHE A 222 -2.03 -0.92 -10.61
CA PHE A 222 -3.39 -1.28 -10.95
C PHE A 222 -3.43 -2.25 -12.12
N VAL A 223 -4.57 -2.93 -12.24
CA VAL A 223 -4.91 -3.74 -13.40
C VAL A 223 -6.31 -3.35 -13.88
N VAL A 224 -6.46 -3.15 -15.18
CA VAL A 224 -7.73 -2.87 -15.85
C VAL A 224 -8.09 -4.04 -16.77
N ASP A 225 -9.26 -4.64 -16.52
CA ASP A 225 -9.87 -5.71 -17.33
C ASP A 225 -8.94 -6.92 -17.60
N GLY A 226 -7.91 -7.16 -16.77
CA GLY A 226 -6.89 -8.18 -16.98
C GLY A 226 -6.07 -7.99 -18.26
N ARG A 227 -6.00 -6.77 -18.81
CA ARG A 227 -5.39 -6.45 -20.10
C ARG A 227 -4.32 -5.38 -20.05
N VAL A 228 -4.51 -4.40 -19.18
CA VAL A 228 -3.58 -3.30 -18.99
C VAL A 228 -3.19 -3.25 -17.53
N ALA A 229 -1.91 -3.15 -17.27
CA ALA A 229 -1.36 -3.04 -15.94
C ALA A 229 -0.51 -1.79 -15.80
N MET A 230 -0.45 -1.23 -14.59
CA MET A 230 0.50 -0.19 -14.23
C MET A 230 1.29 -0.62 -13.00
N ILE A 231 2.57 -0.35 -13.03
CA ILE A 231 3.47 -0.45 -11.87
C ILE A 231 4.31 0.83 -11.79
N GLY A 232 4.47 1.38 -10.59
CA GLY A 232 5.22 2.63 -10.45
C GLY A 232 5.28 3.15 -9.03
N SER A 233 5.49 4.45 -8.91
CA SER A 233 5.60 5.15 -7.63
C SER A 233 4.31 5.88 -7.19
N HIS A 234 3.34 6.08 -8.08
CA HIS A 234 2.12 6.87 -7.86
C HIS A 234 1.13 6.18 -6.91
N ASN A 235 0.81 6.80 -5.78
CA ASN A 235 -0.11 6.23 -4.76
C ASN A 235 -1.61 6.43 -5.05
N PHE A 236 -1.99 7.10 -6.13
CA PHE A 236 -3.38 7.49 -6.45
C PHE A 236 -3.99 8.44 -5.41
N ASP A 237 -3.16 9.21 -4.74
CA ASP A 237 -3.52 10.19 -3.72
C ASP A 237 -3.23 11.63 -4.19
N PRO A 238 -3.80 12.67 -3.53
CA PRO A 238 -3.58 14.06 -3.90
C PRO A 238 -2.11 14.51 -3.87
N ARG A 239 -1.29 13.85 -3.05
CA ARG A 239 0.13 14.18 -2.97
C ARG A 239 0.90 13.69 -4.19
N SER A 240 0.61 12.46 -4.64
CA SER A 240 1.16 11.95 -5.90
C SER A 240 0.65 12.73 -7.11
N GLU A 241 -0.61 13.22 -7.06
CA GLU A 241 -1.15 14.05 -8.15
C GLU A 241 -0.49 15.42 -8.26
N GLY A 242 -0.28 16.12 -7.14
CA GLY A 242 0.07 17.54 -7.14
C GLY A 242 1.49 17.89 -6.68
N PHE A 243 2.14 17.04 -5.88
CA PHE A 243 3.37 17.42 -5.18
C PHE A 243 4.57 16.54 -5.47
N ASN A 244 4.40 15.23 -5.45
CA ASN A 244 5.49 14.31 -5.71
C ASN A 244 5.77 14.21 -7.20
N THR A 245 7.02 13.97 -7.55
CA THR A 245 7.39 13.52 -8.89
C THR A 245 7.30 12.00 -8.93
N GLU A 246 6.41 11.50 -9.76
CA GLU A 246 6.09 10.09 -9.88
C GLU A 246 6.57 9.55 -11.23
N ASN A 247 6.81 8.25 -11.28
CA ASN A 247 7.14 7.55 -12.51
C ASN A 247 6.60 6.12 -12.49
N GLY A 248 6.58 5.50 -13.66
CA GLY A 248 6.15 4.11 -13.77
C GLY A 248 6.04 3.64 -15.20
N LEU A 249 5.46 2.46 -15.32
CA LEU A 249 5.24 1.75 -16.57
C LEU A 249 3.76 1.42 -16.72
N ILE A 250 3.21 1.68 -17.89
CA ILE A 250 1.91 1.15 -18.33
C ILE A 250 2.20 0.04 -19.31
N VAL A 251 1.73 -1.16 -19.00
CA VAL A 251 1.99 -2.39 -19.76
C VAL A 251 0.69 -2.84 -20.40
N TYR A 252 0.65 -2.84 -21.74
CA TYR A 252 -0.49 -3.30 -22.54
C TYR A 252 -0.23 -4.73 -23.00
N ASP A 253 -0.33 -5.66 -22.05
CA ASP A 253 -0.12 -7.09 -22.29
C ASP A 253 -0.99 -7.92 -21.35
N GLU A 254 -1.77 -8.86 -21.90
CA GLU A 254 -2.71 -9.66 -21.13
C GLU A 254 -2.01 -10.66 -20.19
N VAL A 255 -0.86 -11.20 -20.58
CA VAL A 255 -0.15 -12.18 -19.73
C VAL A 255 0.37 -11.47 -18.49
N PHE A 256 1.11 -10.37 -18.70
CA PHE A 256 1.61 -9.56 -17.60
C PHE A 256 0.47 -9.03 -16.69
N ALA A 257 -0.61 -8.51 -17.30
CA ALA A 257 -1.73 -7.95 -16.53
C ALA A 257 -2.43 -9.01 -15.70
N ARG A 258 -2.65 -10.22 -16.24
CA ARG A 258 -3.27 -11.32 -15.47
C ARG A 258 -2.37 -11.85 -14.36
N ASP A 259 -1.07 -11.92 -14.58
CA ASP A 259 -0.13 -12.32 -13.54
C ASP A 259 -0.10 -11.31 -12.40
N LEU A 260 -0.07 -10.00 -12.71
CA LEU A 260 -0.19 -8.95 -11.68
C LEU A 260 -1.56 -8.99 -10.98
N GLU A 261 -2.63 -9.22 -11.72
CA GLU A 261 -3.97 -9.42 -11.14
C GLU A 261 -3.99 -10.60 -10.17
N ALA A 262 -3.39 -11.72 -10.54
CA ALA A 262 -3.30 -12.91 -9.69
C ALA A 262 -2.53 -12.62 -8.39
N LEU A 263 -1.44 -11.85 -8.46
CA LEU A 263 -0.70 -11.39 -7.28
C LEU A 263 -1.57 -10.51 -6.37
N ILE A 264 -2.27 -9.51 -6.91
CA ILE A 264 -3.16 -8.65 -6.14
C ILE A 264 -4.30 -9.47 -5.52
N ARG A 265 -4.89 -10.42 -6.28
CA ARG A 265 -5.96 -11.29 -5.77
C ARG A 265 -5.47 -12.20 -4.65
N ARG A 266 -4.24 -12.72 -4.71
CA ARG A 266 -3.63 -13.46 -3.60
C ARG A 266 -3.47 -12.59 -2.36
N ASP A 267 -3.02 -11.35 -2.52
CA ASP A 267 -2.83 -10.44 -1.39
C ASP A 267 -4.15 -10.08 -0.68
N ILE A 268 -5.27 -10.11 -1.38
CA ILE A 268 -6.59 -9.86 -0.80
C ILE A 268 -7.31 -11.13 -0.30
N GLU A 269 -6.73 -12.30 -0.44
CA GLU A 269 -7.30 -13.51 0.14
C GLU A 269 -7.46 -13.41 1.67
N PRO A 270 -8.46 -14.10 2.25
CA PRO A 270 -8.79 -13.96 3.67
C PRO A 270 -7.64 -14.25 4.64
N GLN A 271 -6.67 -15.09 4.28
CA GLN A 271 -5.49 -15.35 5.07
C GLN A 271 -4.50 -14.16 5.08
N ASN A 272 -4.53 -13.31 4.07
CA ASN A 272 -3.60 -12.18 3.90
C ASN A 272 -4.23 -10.82 4.19
N SER A 273 -5.55 -10.70 4.01
CA SER A 273 -6.28 -9.44 4.18
C SER A 273 -7.60 -9.61 4.91
N TRP A 274 -8.04 -8.56 5.54
CA TRP A 274 -9.40 -8.39 6.02
C TRP A 274 -10.23 -7.64 4.98
N ILE A 275 -11.55 -7.84 5.00
CA ILE A 275 -12.48 -7.08 4.15
C ILE A 275 -13.18 -5.99 4.96
N VAL A 276 -13.35 -4.81 4.34
CA VAL A 276 -14.09 -3.69 4.94
C VAL A 276 -15.53 -3.72 4.43
N ALA A 277 -16.49 -3.69 5.34
CA ALA A 277 -17.90 -3.64 4.99
C ALA A 277 -18.69 -2.69 5.89
N MET A 278 -19.90 -2.35 5.49
CA MET A 278 -20.86 -1.62 6.33
C MET A 278 -21.21 -2.46 7.56
N LYS A 279 -21.53 -1.81 8.67
CA LYS A 279 -22.10 -2.51 9.83
C LYS A 279 -23.53 -2.94 9.53
N PRO A 280 -23.95 -4.16 9.91
CA PRO A 280 -25.29 -4.62 9.66
C PRO A 280 -26.32 -3.75 10.38
N LYS A 281 -27.47 -3.54 9.74
CA LYS A 281 -28.59 -2.77 10.28
C LYS A 281 -29.64 -3.74 10.87
N GLY A 282 -30.22 -3.39 12.02
CA GLY A 282 -31.38 -4.12 12.60
C GLY A 282 -31.03 -5.51 13.17
N LYS A 283 -31.91 -6.49 12.98
CA LYS A 283 -31.81 -7.85 13.55
C LYS A 283 -30.60 -8.68 13.10
N GLN A 284 -29.96 -8.32 11.99
CA GLN A 284 -28.72 -8.96 11.56
C GLN A 284 -27.55 -8.83 12.57
N LYS A 285 -27.70 -7.97 13.59
CA LYS A 285 -26.74 -7.85 14.69
C LYS A 285 -26.61 -9.10 15.57
N GLU A 286 -27.61 -9.95 15.59
CA GLU A 286 -27.70 -11.07 16.57
C GLU A 286 -27.00 -12.34 16.10
N ASN A 287 -26.69 -12.47 14.80
CA ASN A 287 -25.99 -13.65 14.25
C ASN A 287 -24.46 -13.48 14.20
N ALA A 288 -23.90 -12.45 14.81
CA ALA A 288 -22.47 -12.36 15.02
C ALA A 288 -22.03 -13.57 15.86
N LEU A 289 -21.30 -14.49 15.25
CA LEU A 289 -20.81 -15.75 15.80
C LEU A 289 -20.40 -15.59 17.25
N ALA A 290 -21.18 -16.16 18.16
CA ALA A 290 -21.01 -16.06 19.62
C ALA A 290 -19.70 -16.69 20.12
N ASP A 291 -19.07 -17.54 19.32
CA ASP A 291 -17.95 -18.41 19.69
C ASP A 291 -16.57 -18.01 19.12
N VAL A 292 -16.46 -16.81 18.53
CA VAL A 292 -15.17 -16.38 18.00
C VAL A 292 -14.32 -15.79 19.13
N PRO A 293 -13.06 -16.25 19.33
CA PRO A 293 -12.17 -15.72 20.33
C PRO A 293 -12.00 -14.20 20.16
N LYS A 294 -12.24 -13.43 21.21
CA LYS A 294 -11.98 -11.98 21.26
C LYS A 294 -10.47 -11.78 21.33
N THR A 295 -9.82 -11.77 20.18
CA THR A 295 -8.36 -11.75 20.06
C THR A 295 -7.73 -10.37 20.26
N SER A 296 -8.51 -9.29 20.34
CA SER A 296 -7.97 -7.95 20.55
C SER A 296 -8.69 -7.20 21.66
N PRO A 297 -8.00 -6.46 22.54
CA PRO A 297 -8.63 -5.54 23.46
C PRO A 297 -9.30 -4.43 22.62
N GLN A 298 -10.62 -4.57 22.45
CA GLN A 298 -11.39 -3.55 21.77
C GLN A 298 -11.50 -2.33 22.66
N PHE A 299 -10.95 -1.22 22.22
CA PHE A 299 -11.27 0.07 22.79
C PHE A 299 -12.77 0.34 22.56
N LYS A 300 -13.55 0.05 23.58
CA LYS A 300 -14.97 0.44 23.66
C LYS A 300 -15.03 1.77 24.42
N PRO A 301 -15.20 2.90 23.77
CA PRO A 301 -16.38 3.61 24.15
C PRO A 301 -17.33 3.89 22.99
N TRP A 302 -16.89 3.85 21.74
CA TRP A 302 -17.80 4.19 20.66
C TRP A 302 -17.53 3.28 19.46
N SER A 303 -18.60 2.67 18.94
CA SER A 303 -18.59 2.06 17.60
C SER A 303 -18.43 3.19 16.56
N TYR A 304 -17.20 3.71 16.46
CA TYR A 304 -16.91 4.83 15.60
C TYR A 304 -17.08 4.41 14.14
N GLY A 305 -17.93 5.14 13.40
CA GLY A 305 -18.19 4.91 12.00
C GLY A 305 -19.23 3.84 11.70
N SER A 306 -19.70 3.89 10.48
CA SER A 306 -20.72 2.97 9.92
C SER A 306 -20.12 1.72 9.27
N THR A 307 -18.79 1.64 9.17
CA THR A 307 -18.03 0.49 8.64
C THR A 307 -17.34 -0.28 9.75
N SER A 308 -16.99 -1.52 9.47
CA SER A 308 -16.13 -2.37 10.30
C SER A 308 -15.23 -3.18 9.40
N VAL A 309 -14.21 -3.77 10.00
CA VAL A 309 -13.34 -4.73 9.34
C VAL A 309 -13.82 -6.12 9.72
N TYR A 310 -13.83 -7.04 8.76
CA TYR A 310 -14.38 -8.36 8.88
C TYR A 310 -13.37 -9.43 8.49
N GLU A 311 -13.42 -10.55 9.17
CA GLU A 311 -12.64 -11.74 8.91
C GLU A 311 -13.53 -12.91 8.52
N LEU A 312 -13.06 -13.73 7.59
CA LEU A 312 -13.78 -14.92 7.13
C LEU A 312 -13.86 -15.93 8.29
N ALA A 313 -15.05 -16.45 8.55
CA ALA A 313 -15.26 -17.46 9.56
C ALA A 313 -14.65 -18.81 9.12
N PRO A 314 -14.10 -19.60 10.04
CA PRO A 314 -13.51 -20.89 9.72
C PRO A 314 -14.49 -21.80 8.96
N GLY A 315 -14.02 -22.40 7.85
CA GLY A 315 -14.80 -23.32 7.04
C GLY A 315 -15.88 -22.66 6.16
N LYS A 316 -15.90 -21.33 6.10
CA LYS A 316 -16.81 -20.60 5.20
C LYS A 316 -16.08 -20.19 3.91
N GLU A 317 -16.88 -20.01 2.84
CA GLU A 317 -16.40 -19.54 1.56
C GLU A 317 -16.41 -18.00 1.50
N PRO A 318 -15.43 -17.37 0.84
CA PRO A 318 -15.41 -15.92 0.66
C PRO A 318 -16.67 -15.38 -0.04
N ARG A 319 -17.14 -14.24 0.41
CA ARG A 319 -18.27 -13.49 -0.17
C ARG A 319 -17.90 -12.01 -0.27
N ILE A 320 -18.41 -11.34 -1.28
CA ILE A 320 -18.28 -9.88 -1.39
C ILE A 320 -19.30 -9.20 -0.46
N PRO A 321 -19.02 -7.96 0.03
CA PRO A 321 -19.89 -7.27 0.98
C PRO A 321 -21.33 -7.02 0.51
N SER A 322 -21.57 -7.02 -0.80
CA SER A 322 -22.90 -6.88 -1.40
C SER A 322 -23.70 -8.19 -1.42
N SER A 323 -23.10 -9.34 -1.10
CA SER A 323 -23.81 -10.60 -1.03
C SER A 323 -24.78 -10.61 0.15
N PRO A 324 -26.02 -11.14 -0.05
CA PRO A 324 -27.03 -11.18 1.02
C PRO A 324 -26.58 -11.98 2.24
N ASP A 325 -25.77 -13.01 2.02
CA ASP A 325 -25.24 -13.94 3.01
C ASP A 325 -23.87 -13.52 3.59
N PHE A 326 -23.34 -12.36 3.23
CA PHE A 326 -22.01 -11.91 3.67
C PHE A 326 -21.81 -12.05 5.18
N TYR A 327 -22.75 -11.58 6.00
CA TYR A 327 -22.65 -11.62 7.46
C TYR A 327 -22.86 -13.02 8.08
N GLU A 328 -23.20 -14.01 7.28
CA GLU A 328 -23.22 -15.43 7.69
C GLU A 328 -21.86 -16.12 7.50
N HIS A 329 -21.01 -15.50 6.68
CA HIS A 329 -19.67 -15.99 6.36
C HIS A 329 -18.57 -15.22 7.09
N TYR A 330 -18.84 -13.99 7.52
CA TYR A 330 -17.84 -13.13 8.13
C TYR A 330 -18.27 -12.62 9.49
N TYR A 331 -17.28 -12.46 10.37
CA TYR A 331 -17.47 -11.82 11.67
C TYR A 331 -16.66 -10.54 11.79
N ALA A 332 -17.17 -9.58 12.56
CA ALA A 332 -16.51 -8.31 12.76
C ALA A 332 -15.32 -8.42 13.72
N VAL A 333 -14.13 -8.04 13.28
CA VAL A 333 -12.91 -7.95 14.11
C VAL A 333 -12.68 -6.54 14.65
N GLY A 334 -13.57 -5.61 14.35
CA GLY A 334 -13.53 -4.24 14.84
C GLY A 334 -13.01 -3.24 13.80
N ALA A 335 -12.79 -1.99 14.23
CA ALA A 335 -12.31 -0.95 13.33
C ALA A 335 -10.79 -1.02 13.09
N PHE A 336 -10.04 -1.54 14.06
CA PHE A 336 -8.59 -1.56 14.08
C PHE A 336 -8.08 -2.91 14.60
N PRO A 337 -8.22 -4.00 13.83
CA PRO A 337 -7.74 -5.30 14.27
C PRO A 337 -6.21 -5.31 14.42
N GLU A 338 -5.70 -6.15 15.34
CA GLU A 338 -4.26 -6.33 15.60
C GLU A 338 -3.50 -5.06 16.10
N VAL A 339 -4.22 -3.97 16.37
CA VAL A 339 -3.61 -2.75 16.93
C VAL A 339 -3.71 -2.77 18.45
N VAL A 340 -2.60 -3.06 19.09
CA VAL A 340 -2.52 -3.22 20.55
C VAL A 340 -2.53 -1.88 21.29
N ARG A 341 -2.13 -0.77 20.65
CA ARG A 341 -1.98 0.52 21.31
C ARG A 341 -3.25 1.35 21.27
N THR A 342 -3.86 1.55 22.41
CA THR A 342 -4.94 2.52 22.62
C THR A 342 -4.58 3.93 22.13
N ARG A 343 -3.31 4.36 22.29
CA ARG A 343 -2.85 5.67 21.80
C ARG A 343 -2.92 5.77 20.28
N ARG A 344 -2.47 4.75 19.55
CA ARG A 344 -2.51 4.74 18.07
C ARG A 344 -3.92 4.78 17.56
N GLN A 345 -4.82 3.98 18.15
CA GLN A 345 -6.25 4.00 17.84
C GLN A 345 -6.86 5.37 18.16
N ALA A 346 -6.56 5.93 19.34
CA ALA A 346 -7.06 7.25 19.75
C ALA A 346 -6.56 8.37 18.83
N THR A 347 -5.28 8.33 18.44
CA THR A 347 -4.69 9.28 17.49
C THR A 347 -5.41 9.23 16.15
N VAL A 348 -5.65 8.04 15.58
CA VAL A 348 -6.37 7.90 14.32
C VAL A 348 -7.80 8.39 14.42
N ILE A 349 -8.51 8.08 15.51
CA ILE A 349 -9.88 8.57 15.74
C ILE A 349 -9.89 10.09 15.84
N PHE A 350 -8.98 10.67 16.62
CA PHE A 350 -8.85 12.12 16.78
C PHE A 350 -8.55 12.79 15.44
N LEU A 351 -7.52 12.35 14.75
CA LEU A 351 -7.13 12.90 13.44
C LEU A 351 -8.25 12.75 12.41
N SER A 352 -8.91 11.59 12.32
CA SER A 352 -10.02 11.39 11.38
C SER A 352 -11.20 12.34 11.63
N SER A 353 -11.32 12.89 12.84
CA SER A 353 -12.33 13.90 13.19
C SER A 353 -11.91 15.33 12.83
N PHE A 354 -10.60 15.61 12.80
CA PHE A 354 -10.05 16.96 12.60
C PHE A 354 -9.44 17.18 11.22
N PHE A 355 -9.27 16.16 10.41
CA PHE A 355 -8.57 16.20 9.12
C PHE A 355 -9.22 17.07 8.03
N PHE A 356 -10.36 17.67 8.30
CA PHE A 356 -11.04 18.55 7.35
C PHE A 356 -10.16 19.69 6.82
N PHE A 357 -9.20 20.16 7.63
CA PHE A 357 -8.31 21.26 7.28
C PHE A 357 -7.02 20.85 6.53
N LEU A 358 -6.70 19.55 6.50
CA LEU A 358 -5.44 19.04 5.93
C LEU A 358 -5.66 18.23 4.65
N GLU A 359 -6.91 18.03 4.24
CA GLU A 359 -7.26 17.26 3.04
C GLU A 359 -6.57 17.76 1.75
N PRO A 360 -6.26 19.07 1.56
CA PRO A 360 -5.52 19.55 0.39
C PRO A 360 -4.02 19.27 0.41
N ILE A 361 -3.45 18.85 1.54
CA ILE A 361 -1.99 18.73 1.74
C ILE A 361 -1.56 17.26 1.84
N LEU A 362 -2.50 16.37 2.02
CA LEU A 362 -2.31 14.92 2.14
C LEU A 362 -2.72 14.20 0.88
#